data_44079a134697399fbf3258b053996f33
#
_entry.id   44079a134697399fbf3258b053996f33
#
_cell.length_a   1.000
_cell.length_b   1.000
_cell.length_c   1.000
_cell.angle_alpha   90.00
_cell.angle_beta   90.00
_cell.angle_gamma   90.00
#
_symmetry.space_group_name_H-M   'P 1'
#
loop_
_entity.id
_entity.type
_entity.pdbx_description
1 polymer ?
#
loop_
_entity_poly.entity_id
_entity_poly.type
_entity_poly.pdbx_seq_one_letter_code
_entity_poly.pdbx_strand_id
1 'polypeptide(L)'
;MPLWQIYHPPGVFEDAESKAALAADITKIYTSVGLPPFYVVVHFNPIAPTNVYVGGTPKSFNPTPFIRIVIKHIAIRLNNDTATYRKTTGMIDNALKPHVYDKGWDCEYHVEETERRLWKFNGLIPPEHKSKEHEVWVRENKPVPYEGAYWSVEKGQY
;
A
#
# COMPACT_ATOMS: atom_id res chain seq x y z
N MET A 1 -0.76 -7.42 3.49
CA MET A 1 0.07 -6.74 2.48
C MET A 1 -0.57 -5.40 2.21
N PRO A 2 0.11 -4.29 2.44
CA PRO A 2 -0.31 -3.03 1.87
C PRO A 2 0.05 -3.01 0.38
N LEU A 3 -0.95 -2.73 -0.46
CA LEU A 3 -0.74 -2.50 -1.88
C LEU A 3 -1.11 -1.05 -2.19
N TRP A 4 -0.17 -0.30 -2.73
CA TRP A 4 -0.36 1.06 -3.20
C TRP A 4 -0.38 1.07 -4.72
N GLN A 5 -1.47 1.53 -5.29
CA GLN A 5 -1.61 1.76 -6.73
C GLN A 5 -1.63 3.26 -6.96
N ILE A 6 -0.51 3.78 -7.46
CA ILE A 6 -0.28 5.21 -7.71
C ILE A 6 -0.49 5.46 -9.19
N TYR A 7 -1.58 6.12 -9.53
CA TYR A 7 -1.90 6.55 -10.89
C TYR A 7 -1.44 7.99 -11.06
N HIS A 8 -0.60 8.25 -12.08
CA HIS A 8 0.03 9.54 -12.27
C HIS A 8 0.17 9.89 -13.77
N PRO A 9 0.20 11.17 -14.16
CA PRO A 9 0.47 11.54 -15.53
C PRO A 9 1.96 11.30 -15.90
N PRO A 10 2.30 11.19 -17.19
CA PRO A 10 3.68 11.30 -17.66
C PRO A 10 4.34 12.60 -17.16
N GLY A 11 5.64 12.59 -16.95
CA GLY A 11 6.40 13.69 -16.35
C GLY A 11 6.46 13.68 -14.82
N VAL A 12 5.72 12.76 -14.18
CA VAL A 12 5.66 12.56 -12.72
C VAL A 12 6.15 11.16 -12.41
N PHE A 13 7.05 11.02 -11.44
CA PHE A 13 7.63 9.72 -11.06
C PHE A 13 8.19 8.93 -12.25
N GLU A 14 8.90 9.59 -13.17
CA GLU A 14 9.49 8.91 -14.33
C GLU A 14 10.81 8.21 -14.00
N ASP A 15 11.64 8.85 -13.20
CA ASP A 15 12.94 8.32 -12.80
C ASP A 15 12.85 7.29 -11.66
N ALA A 16 13.87 6.43 -11.58
CA ALA A 16 13.94 5.38 -10.57
C ALA A 16 14.14 5.94 -9.15
N GLU A 17 14.80 7.08 -9.01
CA GLU A 17 15.12 7.70 -7.72
C GLU A 17 13.87 8.25 -7.06
N SER A 18 13.03 9.01 -7.77
CA SER A 18 11.77 9.53 -7.23
C SER A 18 10.80 8.42 -6.84
N LYS A 19 10.72 7.34 -7.62
CA LYS A 19 9.92 6.15 -7.27
C LYS A 19 10.45 5.45 -6.03
N ALA A 20 11.77 5.24 -5.95
CA ALA A 20 12.40 4.59 -4.82
C ALA A 20 12.24 5.40 -3.52
N ALA A 21 12.38 6.73 -3.58
CA ALA A 21 12.22 7.61 -2.44
C ALA A 21 10.80 7.54 -1.87
N LEU A 22 9.77 7.67 -2.71
CA LEU A 22 8.37 7.54 -2.26
C LEU A 22 8.08 6.12 -1.73
N ALA A 23 8.52 5.07 -2.43
CA ALA A 23 8.32 3.69 -1.98
C ALA A 23 9.00 3.42 -0.63
N ALA A 24 10.16 4.01 -0.36
CA ALA A 24 10.85 3.91 0.92
C ALA A 24 10.04 4.58 2.05
N ASP A 25 9.51 5.79 1.82
CA ASP A 25 8.72 6.49 2.84
C ASP A 25 7.37 5.78 3.09
N ILE A 26 6.72 5.25 2.06
CA ILE A 26 5.56 4.37 2.21
C ILE A 26 5.92 3.14 3.05
N THR A 27 7.05 2.49 2.78
CA THR A 27 7.47 1.29 3.50
C THR A 27 7.68 1.57 4.98
N LYS A 28 8.22 2.73 5.36
CA LYS A 28 8.40 3.15 6.75
C LYS A 28 7.10 3.21 7.54
N ILE A 29 5.97 3.55 6.92
CA ILE A 29 4.65 3.53 7.57
C ILE A 29 4.38 2.16 8.19
N TYR A 30 4.61 1.11 7.41
CA TYR A 30 4.25 -0.26 7.78
C TYR A 30 5.30 -0.94 8.65
N THR A 31 6.58 -0.67 8.42
CA THR A 31 7.63 -1.18 9.29
C THR A 31 7.59 -0.55 10.68
N SER A 32 7.11 0.69 10.81
CA SER A 32 6.91 1.35 12.11
C SER A 32 5.85 0.66 12.99
N VAL A 33 4.95 -0.10 12.39
CA VAL A 33 3.95 -0.91 13.10
C VAL A 33 4.30 -2.40 13.15
N GLY A 34 5.55 -2.73 12.79
CA GLY A 34 6.12 -4.08 12.92
C GLY A 34 5.84 -5.01 11.74
N LEU A 35 5.37 -4.51 10.59
CA LEU A 35 5.22 -5.34 9.40
C LEU A 35 6.55 -5.49 8.66
N PRO A 36 6.82 -6.65 8.06
CA PRO A 36 8.04 -6.85 7.28
C PRO A 36 8.03 -6.00 6.00
N PRO A 37 9.18 -5.44 5.58
CA PRO A 37 9.25 -4.62 4.36
C PRO A 37 8.69 -5.28 3.11
N PHE A 38 8.92 -6.59 2.92
CA PHE A 38 8.44 -7.30 1.73
C PHE A 38 6.89 -7.38 1.62
N TYR A 39 6.14 -7.03 2.68
CA TYR A 39 4.70 -6.93 2.60
C TYR A 39 4.25 -5.72 1.77
N VAL A 40 5.08 -4.68 1.70
CA VAL A 40 4.70 -3.42 1.05
C VAL A 40 4.95 -3.51 -0.45
N VAL A 41 3.90 -3.35 -1.23
CA VAL A 41 3.97 -3.33 -2.68
C VAL A 41 3.48 -1.97 -3.18
N VAL A 42 4.28 -1.33 -4.04
CA VAL A 42 3.95 -0.04 -4.65
C VAL A 42 4.00 -0.18 -6.17
N HIS A 43 2.87 0.12 -6.81
CA HIS A 43 2.77 0.18 -8.26
C HIS A 43 2.67 1.63 -8.72
N PHE A 44 3.53 2.03 -9.66
CA PHE A 44 3.42 3.29 -10.37
C PHE A 44 2.77 3.02 -11.73
N ASN A 45 1.60 3.63 -11.95
CA ASN A 45 0.76 3.40 -13.12
C ASN A 45 0.61 4.72 -13.89
N PRO A 46 1.37 4.95 -14.97
CA PRO A 46 1.23 6.14 -15.76
C PRO A 46 -0.10 6.13 -16.53
N ILE A 47 -0.86 7.23 -16.45
CA ILE A 47 -2.11 7.43 -17.19
C ILE A 47 -2.01 8.75 -17.94
N ALA A 48 -2.31 8.71 -19.24
CA ALA A 48 -2.36 9.93 -20.05
C ALA A 48 -3.43 10.90 -19.51
N PRO A 49 -3.14 12.21 -19.40
CA PRO A 49 -4.10 13.19 -18.86
C PRO A 49 -5.41 13.29 -19.65
N THR A 50 -5.40 12.87 -20.90
CA THR A 50 -6.61 12.75 -21.74
C THR A 50 -7.56 11.63 -21.30
N ASN A 51 -7.05 10.67 -20.48
CA ASN A 51 -7.82 9.54 -19.96
C ASN A 51 -8.29 9.77 -18.50
N VAL A 52 -8.00 10.95 -17.93
CA VAL A 52 -8.40 11.30 -16.57
C VAL A 52 -9.38 12.47 -16.63
N TYR A 53 -10.56 12.28 -16.07
CA TYR A 53 -11.63 13.29 -16.03
C TYR A 53 -11.94 13.61 -14.56
N VAL A 54 -12.02 14.89 -14.25
CA VAL A 54 -12.44 15.39 -12.94
C VAL A 54 -13.60 16.36 -13.17
N GLY A 55 -14.75 16.07 -12.57
CA GLY A 55 -15.98 16.87 -12.78
C GLY A 55 -16.43 16.93 -14.25
N GLY A 56 -16.18 15.86 -15.02
CA GLY A 56 -16.52 15.82 -16.45
C GLY A 56 -15.51 16.53 -17.38
N THR A 57 -14.43 17.12 -16.85
CA THR A 57 -13.41 17.83 -17.62
C THR A 57 -12.11 17.02 -17.64
N PRO A 58 -11.50 16.79 -18.83
CA PRO A 58 -10.24 16.07 -18.89
C PRO A 58 -9.10 16.88 -18.26
N LYS A 59 -8.25 16.21 -17.49
CA LYS A 59 -7.10 16.83 -16.80
C LYS A 59 -6.04 17.38 -17.77
N SER A 60 -6.09 17.02 -19.05
CA SER A 60 -5.25 17.65 -20.08
C SER A 60 -5.42 19.16 -20.23
N PHE A 61 -6.54 19.72 -19.78
CA PHE A 61 -6.78 21.18 -19.75
C PHE A 61 -6.23 21.86 -18.49
N ASN A 62 -5.76 21.10 -17.50
CA ASN A 62 -5.18 21.66 -16.27
C ASN A 62 -3.71 21.24 -16.19
N PRO A 63 -2.76 22.20 -16.15
CA PRO A 63 -1.34 21.89 -16.11
C PRO A 63 -0.87 21.24 -14.79
N THR A 64 -1.65 21.37 -13.70
CA THR A 64 -1.29 20.75 -12.42
C THR A 64 -1.46 19.23 -12.49
N PRO A 65 -0.42 18.44 -12.26
CA PRO A 65 -0.53 17.00 -12.17
C PRO A 65 -1.59 16.55 -11.16
N PHE A 66 -2.34 15.51 -11.50
CA PHE A 66 -3.30 14.88 -10.61
C PHE A 66 -2.85 13.45 -10.30
N ILE A 67 -2.64 13.17 -9.02
CA ILE A 67 -2.22 11.87 -8.52
C ILE A 67 -3.42 11.19 -7.85
N ARG A 68 -3.78 10.01 -8.34
CA ARG A 68 -4.83 9.18 -7.73
C ARG A 68 -4.20 7.96 -7.09
N ILE A 69 -4.45 7.73 -5.80
CA ILE A 69 -3.87 6.60 -5.07
C ILE A 69 -4.97 5.73 -4.48
N VAL A 70 -4.87 4.42 -4.72
CA VAL A 70 -5.69 3.41 -4.07
C VAL A 70 -4.79 2.60 -3.15
N ILE A 71 -5.12 2.59 -1.86
CA ILE A 71 -4.34 1.90 -0.83
C ILE A 71 -5.18 0.73 -0.32
N LYS A 72 -4.66 -0.49 -0.47
CA LYS A 72 -5.35 -1.70 0.02
C LYS A 72 -4.62 -2.26 1.22
N HIS A 73 -5.29 -2.32 2.36
CA HIS A 73 -4.80 -2.93 3.59
C HIS A 73 -5.36 -4.35 3.74
N ILE A 74 -4.52 -5.30 4.19
CA ILE A 74 -4.92 -6.68 4.43
C ILE A 74 -4.23 -7.30 5.64
N ALA A 75 -3.01 -6.85 5.99
CA ALA A 75 -2.22 -7.49 7.04
C ALA A 75 -2.73 -7.20 8.45
N ILE A 76 -3.19 -5.98 8.69
CA ILE A 76 -3.74 -5.52 9.97
C ILE A 76 -5.04 -4.79 9.67
N ARG A 77 -6.09 -5.13 10.43
CA ARG A 77 -7.35 -4.41 10.37
C ARG A 77 -7.29 -3.18 11.28
N LEU A 78 -7.73 -2.04 10.77
CA LEU A 78 -7.84 -0.81 11.55
C LEU A 78 -9.02 -0.88 12.51
N ASN A 79 -8.87 -0.28 13.68
CA ASN A 79 -10.01 -0.07 14.56
C ASN A 79 -10.98 0.93 13.90
N ASN A 80 -12.26 0.63 13.96
CA ASN A 80 -13.30 1.48 13.40
C ASN A 80 -13.59 2.67 14.32
N ASP A 81 -12.63 3.59 14.42
CA ASP A 81 -12.75 4.81 15.20
C ASP A 81 -12.02 5.98 14.53
N THR A 82 -12.50 7.19 14.79
CA THR A 82 -11.97 8.42 14.18
C THR A 82 -10.50 8.68 14.50
N ALA A 83 -10.03 8.32 15.71
CA ALA A 83 -8.65 8.56 16.12
C ALA A 83 -7.69 7.69 15.33
N THR A 84 -8.01 6.40 15.17
CA THR A 84 -7.24 5.45 14.35
C THR A 84 -7.19 5.90 12.90
N TYR A 85 -8.33 6.32 12.33
CA TYR A 85 -8.36 6.79 10.94
C TYR A 85 -7.55 8.06 10.73
N ARG A 86 -7.66 9.06 11.62
CA ARG A 86 -6.85 10.29 11.54
C ARG A 86 -5.37 10.01 11.71
N LYS A 87 -4.98 9.11 12.61
CA LYS A 87 -3.58 8.70 12.76
C LYS A 87 -3.07 8.05 11.47
N THR A 88 -3.83 7.13 10.90
CA THR A 88 -3.45 6.42 9.68
C THR A 88 -3.32 7.39 8.50
N THR A 89 -4.31 8.25 8.27
CA THR A 89 -4.25 9.24 7.18
C THR A 89 -3.13 10.25 7.41
N GLY A 90 -2.86 10.68 8.64
CA GLY A 90 -1.73 11.55 8.96
C GLY A 90 -0.37 10.91 8.65
N MET A 91 -0.20 9.60 8.87
CA MET A 91 1.03 8.89 8.46
C MET A 91 1.16 8.83 6.94
N ILE A 92 0.05 8.64 6.22
CA ILE A 92 0.00 8.66 4.76
C ILE A 92 0.35 10.05 4.23
N ASP A 93 -0.28 11.09 4.77
CA ASP A 93 -0.03 12.48 4.37
C ASP A 93 1.43 12.89 4.58
N ASN A 94 2.03 12.49 5.71
CA ASN A 94 3.44 12.75 5.99
C ASN A 94 4.37 12.07 4.97
N ALA A 95 4.04 10.83 4.55
CA ALA A 95 4.81 10.13 3.53
C ALA A 95 4.64 10.74 2.14
N LEU A 96 3.46 11.25 1.81
CA LEU A 96 3.18 11.89 0.52
C LEU A 96 3.73 13.33 0.44
N LYS A 97 3.87 14.01 1.57
CA LYS A 97 4.19 15.43 1.63
C LYS A 97 5.38 15.83 0.74
N PRO A 98 6.61 15.28 0.88
CA PRO A 98 7.77 15.73 0.09
C PRO A 98 7.67 15.32 -1.38
N HIS A 99 6.85 14.33 -1.71
CA HIS A 99 6.77 13.73 -3.03
C HIS A 99 5.63 14.26 -3.89
N VAL A 100 4.59 14.82 -3.24
CA VAL A 100 3.35 15.25 -3.90
C VAL A 100 2.95 16.65 -3.45
N TYR A 101 2.68 16.86 -2.16
CA TYR A 101 2.08 18.12 -1.67
C TYR A 101 3.05 19.29 -1.77
N ASP A 102 4.32 19.11 -1.40
CA ASP A 102 5.35 20.17 -1.49
C ASP A 102 5.69 20.53 -2.95
N LYS A 103 5.28 19.70 -3.91
CA LYS A 103 5.39 19.98 -5.35
C LYS A 103 4.18 20.72 -5.91
N GLY A 104 3.15 20.96 -5.10
CA GLY A 104 1.93 21.62 -5.52
C GLY A 104 1.04 20.77 -6.45
N TRP A 105 1.18 19.44 -6.40
CA TRP A 105 0.36 18.54 -7.21
C TRP A 105 -0.97 18.23 -6.53
N ASP A 106 -2.03 18.09 -7.31
CA ASP A 106 -3.32 17.63 -6.83
C ASP A 106 -3.24 16.14 -6.49
N CYS A 107 -3.80 15.75 -5.36
CA CYS A 107 -3.82 14.35 -4.93
C CYS A 107 -5.12 13.95 -4.29
N GLU A 108 -5.58 12.77 -4.62
CA GLU A 108 -6.68 12.11 -3.92
C GLU A 108 -6.29 10.67 -3.62
N TYR A 109 -6.51 10.23 -2.39
CA TYR A 109 -6.35 8.82 -2.02
C TYR A 109 -7.53 8.32 -1.19
N HIS A 110 -7.68 7.01 -1.15
CA HIS A 110 -8.50 6.33 -0.17
C HIS A 110 -7.86 5.00 0.25
N VAL A 111 -8.31 4.50 1.40
CA VAL A 111 -7.85 3.22 1.96
C VAL A 111 -9.01 2.24 1.93
N GLU A 112 -8.76 1.06 1.35
CA GLU A 112 -9.64 -0.10 1.37
C GLU A 112 -9.07 -1.16 2.33
N GLU A 113 -9.93 -1.85 3.08
CA GLU A 113 -9.52 -3.00 3.88
C GLU A 113 -10.05 -4.30 3.26
N THR A 114 -9.17 -5.26 3.09
CA THR A 114 -9.48 -6.58 2.54
C THR A 114 -9.50 -7.62 3.65
N GLU A 115 -10.37 -8.64 3.53
CA GLU A 115 -10.44 -9.76 4.47
C GLU A 115 -9.13 -10.56 4.45
N ARG A 116 -8.46 -10.61 5.62
CA ARG A 116 -7.14 -11.21 5.77
C ARG A 116 -7.11 -12.71 5.41
N ARG A 117 -8.18 -13.44 5.67
CA ARG A 117 -8.30 -14.89 5.37
C ARG A 117 -8.28 -15.20 3.86
N LEU A 118 -8.50 -14.18 3.01
CA LEU A 118 -8.40 -14.30 1.55
C LEU A 118 -6.98 -14.08 1.01
N TRP A 119 -5.97 -13.95 1.90
CA TRP A 119 -4.61 -13.60 1.53
C TRP A 119 -3.65 -14.78 1.66
N LYS A 120 -2.85 -15.00 0.62
CA LYS A 120 -1.77 -15.97 0.56
C LYS A 120 -0.47 -15.32 0.08
N PHE A 121 0.64 -15.84 0.54
CA PHE A 121 1.98 -15.49 0.04
C PHE A 121 2.68 -16.77 -0.43
N ASN A 122 2.90 -16.92 -1.74
CA ASN A 122 3.48 -18.14 -2.33
C ASN A 122 2.76 -19.45 -1.88
N GLY A 123 1.42 -19.38 -1.74
CA GLY A 123 0.61 -20.48 -1.23
C GLY A 123 0.56 -20.60 0.31
N LEU A 124 1.41 -19.88 1.04
CA LEU A 124 1.42 -19.85 2.50
C LEU A 124 0.33 -18.93 3.06
N ILE A 125 -0.28 -19.33 4.15
CA ILE A 125 -1.09 -18.44 4.99
C ILE A 125 -0.13 -17.52 5.73
N PRO A 126 -0.28 -16.17 5.62
CA PRO A 126 0.57 -15.27 6.39
C PRO A 126 0.33 -15.42 7.90
N PRO A 127 1.39 -15.47 8.73
CA PRO A 127 1.26 -15.66 10.17
C PRO A 127 0.56 -14.47 10.84
N GLU A 128 -0.09 -14.74 11.96
CA GLU A 128 -0.74 -13.70 12.75
C GLU A 128 0.25 -12.62 13.18
N HIS A 129 -0.19 -11.36 13.15
CA HIS A 129 0.65 -10.22 13.52
C HIS A 129 1.21 -10.40 14.94
N LYS A 130 2.52 -10.23 15.10
CA LYS A 130 3.27 -10.43 16.36
C LYS A 130 3.34 -11.88 16.86
N SER A 131 2.96 -12.88 16.06
CA SER A 131 3.29 -14.27 16.39
C SER A 131 4.78 -14.55 16.21
N LYS A 132 5.26 -15.67 16.74
CA LYS A 132 6.65 -16.11 16.57
C LYS A 132 7.01 -16.31 15.09
N GLU A 133 6.09 -16.87 14.33
CA GLU A 133 6.22 -17.10 12.90
C GLU A 133 6.28 -15.76 12.14
N HIS A 134 5.50 -14.75 12.59
CA HIS A 134 5.55 -13.40 12.03
C HIS A 134 6.90 -12.73 12.32
N GLU A 135 7.46 -12.88 13.51
CA GLU A 135 8.78 -12.37 13.86
C GLU A 135 9.88 -12.98 12.98
N VAL A 136 9.74 -14.26 12.61
CA VAL A 136 10.64 -14.91 11.63
C VAL A 136 10.51 -14.24 10.27
N TRP A 137 9.29 -13.99 9.79
CA TRP A 137 9.08 -13.33 8.51
C TRP A 137 9.61 -11.89 8.49
N VAL A 138 9.49 -11.17 9.62
CA VAL A 138 10.08 -9.83 9.78
C VAL A 138 11.61 -9.89 9.71
N ARG A 139 12.23 -10.79 10.47
CA ARG A 139 13.71 -10.92 10.52
C ARG A 139 14.29 -11.35 9.17
N GLU A 140 13.66 -12.34 8.51
CA GLU A 140 14.14 -12.88 7.24
C GLU A 140 13.74 -12.01 6.04
N ASN A 141 12.82 -11.08 6.24
CA ASN A 141 12.20 -10.23 5.19
C ASN A 141 11.72 -11.04 3.97
N LYS A 142 11.12 -12.19 4.23
CA LYS A 142 10.55 -13.09 3.20
C LYS A 142 9.54 -14.05 3.81
N PRO A 143 8.66 -14.66 3.00
CA PRO A 143 7.79 -15.73 3.49
C PRO A 143 8.61 -16.97 3.83
N VAL A 144 8.42 -17.50 5.04
CA VAL A 144 9.07 -18.71 5.54
C VAL A 144 7.98 -19.73 5.90
N PRO A 145 8.05 -20.98 5.43
CA PRO A 145 7.12 -22.02 5.82
C PRO A 145 7.12 -22.25 7.34
N TYR A 146 5.95 -22.53 7.91
CA TYR A 146 5.75 -22.90 9.30
C TYR A 146 4.62 -23.93 9.42
N GLU A 147 4.49 -24.59 10.57
CA GLU A 147 3.43 -25.58 10.80
C GLU A 147 2.04 -24.92 10.69
N GLY A 148 1.19 -25.48 9.82
CA GLY A 148 -0.12 -24.91 9.53
C GLY A 148 -0.14 -23.80 8.48
N ALA A 149 1.00 -23.40 7.91
CA ALA A 149 1.07 -22.36 6.88
C ALA A 149 0.40 -22.76 5.56
N TYR A 150 0.29 -24.06 5.28
CA TYR A 150 -0.35 -24.57 4.09
C TYR A 150 -1.79 -25.00 4.39
N TRP A 151 -2.71 -24.56 3.55
CA TRP A 151 -4.03 -25.17 3.54
C TRP A 151 -3.95 -26.59 2.94
N SER A 152 -4.42 -27.60 3.67
CA SER A 152 -4.63 -28.95 3.09
C SER A 152 -6.11 -29.22 2.94
N VAL A 153 -6.50 -29.58 1.74
CA VAL A 153 -7.87 -30.00 1.41
C VAL A 153 -8.29 -31.25 2.22
N GLU A 154 -7.30 -32.03 2.67
CA GLU A 154 -7.52 -33.27 3.44
C GLU A 154 -8.03 -33.02 4.87
N LYS A 155 -7.90 -31.83 5.41
CA LYS A 155 -8.39 -31.48 6.77
C LYS A 155 -9.81 -30.93 6.82
N GLY A 156 -10.55 -30.93 5.70
CA GLY A 156 -12.01 -30.88 5.59
C GLY A 156 -12.79 -29.97 6.56
N GLN A 157 -12.23 -28.81 6.94
CA GLN A 157 -12.96 -27.81 7.75
C GLN A 157 -13.19 -26.57 6.87
N TYR A 158 -14.42 -26.45 6.37
CA TYR A 158 -14.99 -25.21 5.87
C TYR A 158 -15.52 -24.37 7.02
#